data_8b692afe7937fe756aeae52f2b6e88e6
#
_entry.id   8b692afe7937fe756aeae52f2b6e88e6
#
_cell.length_a   1.000
_cell.length_b   1.000
_cell.length_c   1.000
_cell.angle_alpha   90.00
_cell.angle_beta   90.00
_cell.angle_gamma   90.00
#
_symmetry.space_group_name_H-M   'P 1'
#
loop_
_entity.id
_entity.type
_entity.pdbx_description
1 polymer ?
#
loop_
_entity_poly.entity_id
_entity_poly.type
_entity_poly.pdbx_seq_one_letter_code
_entity_poly.pdbx_strand_id
1 'polypeptide(L)'
;MSPGNKIQAFGDDLISIDVSSPAEAQLLAERLRATGDWIEVVGGIDAVVLQFDAVLHDLDLVIRKIHETTSQDEPVVAMSPDVVEIPVCYGREFGPDFDAVCAMLKLSAEELIALHAGHDYTVDMLGFTPGFAYIGGLDERLGVPRLREPRVSVVAGSVGIADGRTGLYALPGPGGWVLIGRTSYPLFDATADQPFALKAGMRVRFVAVPEL
;
A
#
# COMPACT_ATOMS: atom_id res chain seq x y z
N MET A 1 -17.59 -3.91 -11.98
CA MET A 1 -17.55 -4.89 -10.85
C MET A 1 -17.57 -6.29 -11.40
N SER A 2 -16.68 -7.13 -10.89
CA SER A 2 -16.81 -8.57 -11.11
C SER A 2 -18.17 -9.03 -10.52
N PRO A 3 -18.91 -9.94 -11.16
CA PRO A 3 -20.17 -10.42 -10.63
C PRO A 3 -19.91 -11.21 -9.34
N GLY A 4 -20.12 -10.60 -8.19
CA GLY A 4 -19.98 -11.25 -6.89
C GLY A 4 -19.29 -10.46 -5.79
N ASN A 5 -18.99 -9.18 -5.97
CA ASN A 5 -18.40 -8.37 -4.89
C ASN A 5 -19.37 -8.35 -3.70
N LYS A 6 -18.91 -8.90 -2.58
CA LYS A 6 -19.71 -8.96 -1.36
C LYS A 6 -19.74 -7.59 -0.70
N ILE A 7 -20.93 -7.10 -0.41
CA ILE A 7 -21.16 -5.87 0.34
C ILE A 7 -21.56 -6.25 1.76
N GLN A 8 -20.89 -5.70 2.76
CA GLN A 8 -21.13 -5.99 4.18
C GLN A 8 -21.21 -4.70 4.97
N ALA A 9 -22.24 -4.59 5.82
CA ALA A 9 -22.34 -3.50 6.79
C ALA A 9 -21.58 -3.84 8.07
N PHE A 10 -20.90 -2.85 8.65
CA PHE A 10 -20.21 -2.91 9.92
C PHE A 10 -20.67 -1.75 10.81
N GLY A 11 -21.24 -2.06 11.97
CA GLY A 11 -21.86 -1.04 12.81
C GLY A 11 -23.03 -0.37 12.08
N ASP A 12 -23.22 0.92 12.36
CA ASP A 12 -24.38 1.69 11.90
C ASP A 12 -24.04 2.56 10.69
N ASP A 13 -22.76 2.80 10.37
CA ASP A 13 -22.31 3.82 9.42
C ASP A 13 -21.18 3.38 8.49
N LEU A 14 -20.74 2.12 8.54
CA LEU A 14 -19.66 1.61 7.70
C LEU A 14 -20.13 0.50 6.76
N ILE A 15 -19.62 0.53 5.54
CA ILE A 15 -19.77 -0.55 4.56
C ILE A 15 -18.42 -0.96 4.02
N SER A 16 -18.19 -2.26 3.92
CA SER A 16 -17.08 -2.86 3.20
C SER A 16 -17.58 -3.51 1.91
N ILE A 17 -16.84 -3.31 0.83
CA ILE A 17 -17.09 -3.87 -0.50
C ILE A 17 -15.85 -4.67 -0.87
N ASP A 18 -15.97 -6.00 -0.95
CA ASP A 18 -14.87 -6.86 -1.35
C ASP A 18 -14.50 -6.59 -2.82
N VAL A 19 -13.22 -6.61 -3.13
CA VAL A 19 -12.68 -6.45 -4.49
C VAL A 19 -11.62 -7.50 -4.76
N SER A 20 -11.29 -7.73 -6.03
CA SER A 20 -10.37 -8.78 -6.45
C SER A 20 -8.89 -8.33 -6.47
N SER A 21 -8.65 -7.02 -6.39
CA SER A 21 -7.29 -6.47 -6.44
C SER A 21 -7.20 -5.06 -5.87
N PRO A 22 -6.00 -4.64 -5.43
CA PRO A 22 -5.76 -3.25 -5.01
C PRO A 22 -6.09 -2.22 -6.10
N ALA A 23 -5.82 -2.54 -7.36
CA ALA A 23 -6.16 -1.65 -8.47
C ALA A 23 -7.67 -1.45 -8.60
N GLU A 24 -8.46 -2.51 -8.45
CA GLU A 24 -9.93 -2.43 -8.41
C GLU A 24 -10.40 -1.62 -7.20
N ALA A 25 -9.76 -1.82 -6.02
CA ALA A 25 -10.08 -1.05 -4.82
C ALA A 25 -9.88 0.46 -5.04
N GLN A 26 -8.76 0.87 -5.62
CA GLN A 26 -8.48 2.28 -5.86
C GLN A 26 -9.46 2.91 -6.85
N LEU A 27 -9.74 2.22 -7.97
CA LEU A 27 -10.71 2.69 -8.96
C LEU A 27 -12.11 2.85 -8.37
N LEU A 28 -12.56 1.86 -7.61
CA LEU A 28 -13.86 1.91 -6.96
C LEU A 28 -13.89 3.05 -5.92
N ALA A 29 -12.85 3.18 -5.11
CA ALA A 29 -12.76 4.24 -4.11
C ALA A 29 -12.77 5.65 -4.75
N GLU A 30 -12.09 5.85 -5.88
CA GLU A 30 -12.12 7.12 -6.62
C GLU A 30 -13.52 7.45 -7.15
N ARG A 31 -14.19 6.46 -7.76
CA ARG A 31 -15.57 6.63 -8.24
C ARG A 31 -16.52 6.99 -7.10
N LEU A 32 -16.44 6.28 -5.99
CA LEU A 32 -17.28 6.55 -4.81
C LEU A 32 -16.99 7.94 -4.24
N ARG A 33 -15.73 8.35 -4.12
CA ARG A 33 -15.38 9.73 -3.67
C ARG A 33 -15.93 10.80 -4.59
N ALA A 34 -15.93 10.57 -5.89
CA ALA A 34 -16.40 11.53 -6.89
C ALA A 34 -17.90 11.83 -6.78
N THR A 35 -18.72 10.95 -6.18
CA THR A 35 -20.14 11.22 -5.95
C THR A 35 -20.38 12.30 -4.89
N GLY A 36 -19.45 12.46 -3.94
CA GLY A 36 -19.62 13.40 -2.80
C GLY A 36 -20.65 12.95 -1.76
N ASP A 37 -21.16 11.72 -1.83
CA ASP A 37 -22.23 11.18 -0.97
C ASP A 37 -21.74 10.63 0.38
N TRP A 38 -20.40 10.46 0.54
CA TRP A 38 -19.80 9.72 1.63
C TRP A 38 -19.00 10.62 2.55
N ILE A 39 -18.98 10.30 3.85
CA ILE A 39 -18.12 10.98 4.83
C ILE A 39 -16.65 10.65 4.52
N GLU A 40 -16.35 9.37 4.29
CA GLU A 40 -15.02 8.90 3.93
C GLU A 40 -15.10 7.66 3.03
N VAL A 41 -14.10 7.49 2.15
CA VAL A 41 -13.94 6.30 1.31
C VAL A 41 -12.47 5.90 1.30
N VAL A 42 -12.17 4.67 1.72
CA VAL A 42 -10.80 4.15 1.79
C VAL A 42 -10.68 2.92 0.89
N GLY A 43 -9.82 2.99 -0.13
CA GLY A 43 -9.41 1.84 -0.91
C GLY A 43 -8.31 1.06 -0.19
N GLY A 44 -8.57 -0.21 0.10
CA GLY A 44 -7.65 -1.15 0.73
C GLY A 44 -6.93 -2.06 -0.29
N ILE A 45 -6.53 -3.23 0.17
CA ILE A 45 -5.85 -4.26 -0.65
C ILE A 45 -6.89 -5.16 -1.34
N ASP A 46 -7.90 -5.57 -0.61
CA ASP A 46 -8.93 -6.54 -0.99
C ASP A 46 -10.36 -6.03 -0.74
N ALA A 47 -10.51 -4.80 -0.27
CA ALA A 47 -11.79 -4.18 -0.02
C ALA A 47 -11.73 -2.66 -0.17
N VAL A 48 -12.91 -2.06 -0.40
CA VAL A 48 -13.16 -0.63 -0.22
C VAL A 48 -14.08 -0.47 0.98
N VAL A 49 -13.68 0.38 1.93
CA VAL A 49 -14.52 0.75 3.08
C VAL A 49 -15.00 2.17 2.89
N LEU A 50 -16.29 2.37 3.07
CA LEU A 50 -16.89 3.69 3.05
C LEU A 50 -17.64 3.97 4.36
N GLN A 51 -17.64 5.24 4.76
CA GLN A 51 -18.43 5.76 5.86
C GLN A 51 -19.54 6.65 5.31
N PHE A 52 -20.76 6.46 5.80
CA PHE A 52 -21.92 7.26 5.42
C PHE A 52 -22.58 7.90 6.65
N ASP A 53 -23.39 8.93 6.42
CA ASP A 53 -24.19 9.55 7.48
C ASP A 53 -25.46 8.72 7.74
N ALA A 54 -25.46 7.93 8.82
CA ALA A 54 -26.58 7.07 9.21
C ALA A 54 -27.83 7.84 9.67
N VAL A 55 -27.74 9.16 9.90
CA VAL A 55 -28.89 10.01 10.21
C VAL A 55 -29.61 10.41 8.91
N LEU A 56 -28.87 10.61 7.84
CA LEU A 56 -29.40 11.06 6.53
C LEU A 56 -29.77 9.91 5.59
N HIS A 57 -29.12 8.76 5.73
CA HIS A 57 -29.21 7.64 4.78
C HIS A 57 -29.48 6.32 5.50
N ASP A 58 -30.49 5.60 5.07
CA ASP A 58 -30.69 4.20 5.45
C ASP A 58 -29.79 3.26 4.62
N LEU A 59 -29.60 2.06 5.12
CA LEU A 59 -28.72 1.07 4.50
C LEU A 59 -29.15 0.69 3.07
N ASP A 60 -30.45 0.60 2.82
CA ASP A 60 -30.97 0.23 1.50
C ASP A 60 -30.69 1.31 0.45
N LEU A 61 -30.78 2.58 0.85
CA LEU A 61 -30.41 3.71 0.00
C LEU A 61 -28.93 3.70 -0.30
N VAL A 62 -28.09 3.47 0.71
CA VAL A 62 -26.63 3.39 0.58
C VAL A 62 -26.24 2.28 -0.39
N ILE A 63 -26.79 1.07 -0.24
CA ILE A 63 -26.52 -0.06 -1.14
C ILE A 63 -26.95 0.25 -2.58
N ARG A 64 -28.11 0.89 -2.79
CA ARG A 64 -28.54 1.32 -4.13
C ARG A 64 -27.55 2.28 -4.77
N LYS A 65 -27.10 3.33 -4.04
CA LYS A 65 -26.12 4.30 -4.54
C LYS A 65 -24.79 3.64 -4.92
N ILE A 66 -24.33 2.67 -4.12
CA ILE A 66 -23.14 1.88 -4.43
C ILE A 66 -23.33 1.13 -5.76
N HIS A 67 -24.48 0.45 -5.93
CA HIS A 67 -24.77 -0.28 -7.16
C HIS A 67 -24.86 0.65 -8.38
N GLU A 68 -25.49 1.80 -8.26
CA GLU A 68 -25.57 2.80 -9.33
C GLU A 68 -24.16 3.27 -9.76
N THR A 69 -23.30 3.61 -8.78
CA THR A 69 -21.93 4.04 -9.03
C THR A 69 -21.09 2.93 -9.68
N THR A 70 -21.29 1.70 -9.25
CA THR A 70 -20.51 0.55 -9.74
C THR A 70 -20.97 0.01 -11.09
N SER A 71 -22.21 0.32 -11.50
CA SER A 71 -22.78 -0.13 -12.77
C SER A 71 -22.36 0.73 -13.98
N GLN A 72 -21.71 1.85 -13.76
CA GLN A 72 -21.23 2.72 -14.81
C GLN A 72 -19.90 2.18 -15.36
N ASP A 73 -19.89 1.77 -16.62
CA ASP A 73 -18.69 1.39 -17.37
C ASP A 73 -17.89 2.66 -17.78
N GLU A 74 -17.23 3.30 -16.81
CA GLU A 74 -16.27 4.34 -17.15
C GLU A 74 -14.87 3.75 -17.41
N PRO A 75 -14.12 4.30 -18.37
CA PRO A 75 -12.78 3.82 -18.68
C PRO A 75 -11.88 4.00 -17.47
N VAL A 76 -11.09 2.97 -17.21
CA VAL A 76 -10.00 2.96 -16.22
C VAL A 76 -9.11 4.18 -16.47
N VAL A 77 -9.00 5.08 -15.50
CA VAL A 77 -7.99 6.15 -15.55
C VAL A 77 -6.63 5.48 -15.67
N ALA A 78 -5.94 5.74 -16.78
CA ALA A 78 -4.64 5.15 -17.01
C ALA A 78 -3.70 5.53 -15.89
N MET A 79 -3.08 4.52 -15.28
CA MET A 79 -2.01 4.72 -14.29
C MET A 79 -0.94 5.63 -14.90
N SER A 80 -0.34 6.51 -14.07
CA SER A 80 0.74 7.37 -14.53
C SER A 80 1.83 6.53 -15.21
N PRO A 81 2.27 6.89 -16.41
CA PRO A 81 3.35 6.19 -17.08
C PRO A 81 4.69 6.36 -16.36
N ASP A 82 4.80 7.37 -15.51
CA ASP A 82 6.05 7.71 -14.84
C ASP A 82 6.34 6.75 -13.67
N VAL A 83 7.59 6.30 -13.63
CA VAL A 83 8.11 5.45 -12.56
C VAL A 83 8.92 6.32 -11.60
N VAL A 84 8.54 6.31 -10.33
CA VAL A 84 9.29 7.00 -9.28
C VAL A 84 10.46 6.12 -8.84
N GLU A 85 11.69 6.60 -9.01
CA GLU A 85 12.88 5.90 -8.54
C GLU A 85 13.13 6.21 -7.07
N ILE A 86 13.30 5.15 -6.27
CA ILE A 86 13.52 5.24 -4.83
C ILE A 86 14.89 4.64 -4.52
N PRO A 87 15.89 5.47 -4.17
CA PRO A 87 17.22 4.99 -3.79
C PRO A 87 17.14 4.23 -2.47
N VAL A 88 17.77 3.06 -2.42
CA VAL A 88 17.81 2.20 -1.22
C VAL A 88 19.22 1.74 -0.93
N CYS A 89 19.68 1.99 0.30
CA CYS A 89 20.88 1.37 0.85
C CYS A 89 20.47 0.10 1.58
N TYR A 90 20.99 -1.05 1.15
CA TYR A 90 20.62 -2.37 1.66
C TYR A 90 21.61 -2.86 2.72
N GLY A 91 21.09 -3.65 3.67
CA GLY A 91 21.89 -4.33 4.69
C GLY A 91 22.54 -3.42 5.72
N ARG A 92 23.50 -3.96 6.45
CA ARG A 92 24.23 -3.25 7.52
C ARG A 92 23.27 -2.57 8.52
N GLU A 93 23.60 -1.34 8.96
CA GLU A 93 22.75 -0.52 9.82
C GLU A 93 21.43 -0.06 9.19
N PHE A 94 21.31 -0.14 7.87
CA PHE A 94 20.11 0.26 7.12
C PHE A 94 19.09 -0.87 6.99
N GLY A 95 19.55 -2.13 6.95
CA GLY A 95 18.71 -3.32 6.84
C GLY A 95 19.07 -4.36 7.90
N PRO A 96 18.69 -4.18 9.16
CA PRO A 96 19.12 -5.05 10.28
C PRO A 96 18.74 -6.53 10.12
N ASP A 97 17.77 -6.85 9.27
CA ASP A 97 17.35 -8.23 9.02
C ASP A 97 17.92 -8.80 7.71
N PHE A 98 18.64 -7.99 6.94
CA PHE A 98 19.08 -8.33 5.59
C PHE A 98 19.85 -9.67 5.53
N ASP A 99 20.86 -9.83 6.39
CA ASP A 99 21.66 -11.04 6.42
C ASP A 99 20.86 -12.27 6.86
N ALA A 100 19.91 -12.07 7.79
CA ALA A 100 19.01 -13.13 8.24
C ALA A 100 18.06 -13.58 7.11
N VAL A 101 17.59 -12.65 6.30
CA VAL A 101 16.78 -12.93 5.11
C VAL A 101 17.59 -13.69 4.07
N CYS A 102 18.82 -13.24 3.77
CA CYS A 102 19.73 -13.94 2.86
C CYS A 102 19.93 -15.41 3.30
N ALA A 103 20.20 -15.62 4.58
CA ALA A 103 20.39 -16.96 5.14
C ALA A 103 19.12 -17.80 5.07
N MET A 104 17.95 -17.23 5.40
CA MET A 104 16.64 -17.91 5.39
C MET A 104 16.27 -18.36 3.99
N LEU A 105 16.45 -17.49 2.99
CA LEU A 105 16.07 -17.73 1.60
C LEU A 105 17.17 -18.41 0.79
N LYS A 106 18.36 -18.60 1.36
CA LYS A 106 19.57 -19.14 0.71
C LYS A 106 19.97 -18.34 -0.53
N LEU A 107 19.91 -17.01 -0.41
CA LEU A 107 20.32 -16.05 -1.43
C LEU A 107 21.62 -15.36 -1.02
N SER A 108 22.43 -15.00 -1.99
CA SER A 108 23.52 -14.04 -1.75
C SER A 108 22.95 -12.62 -1.57
N ALA A 109 23.76 -11.71 -1.06
CA ALA A 109 23.38 -10.30 -0.92
C ALA A 109 23.02 -9.68 -2.28
N GLU A 110 23.82 -9.98 -3.30
CA GLU A 110 23.61 -9.49 -4.67
C GLU A 110 22.31 -10.02 -5.26
N GLU A 111 21.98 -11.31 -5.01
CA GLU A 111 20.74 -11.92 -5.50
C GLU A 111 19.52 -11.29 -4.83
N LEU A 112 19.55 -11.08 -3.50
CA LEU A 112 18.44 -10.42 -2.80
C LEU A 112 18.23 -9.00 -3.32
N ILE A 113 19.29 -8.21 -3.46
CA ILE A 113 19.23 -6.84 -4.00
C ILE A 113 18.67 -6.87 -5.43
N ALA A 114 19.18 -7.74 -6.29
CA ALA A 114 18.75 -7.85 -7.68
C ALA A 114 17.27 -8.22 -7.78
N LEU A 115 16.78 -9.11 -6.93
CA LEU A 115 15.36 -9.49 -6.87
C LEU A 115 14.49 -8.34 -6.40
N HIS A 116 14.92 -7.57 -5.40
CA HIS A 116 14.14 -6.45 -4.88
C HIS A 116 14.22 -5.20 -5.75
N ALA A 117 15.37 -4.90 -6.36
CA ALA A 117 15.57 -3.71 -7.22
C ALA A 117 15.36 -3.99 -8.72
N GLY A 118 15.09 -5.23 -9.10
CA GLY A 118 15.18 -5.67 -10.52
C GLY A 118 13.98 -5.34 -11.40
N HIS A 119 12.89 -4.78 -10.85
CA HIS A 119 11.66 -4.54 -11.60
C HIS A 119 10.84 -3.36 -11.06
N ASP A 120 9.78 -3.02 -11.76
CA ASP A 120 8.82 -2.00 -11.35
C ASP A 120 7.74 -2.61 -10.46
N TYR A 121 7.36 -1.84 -9.46
CA TYR A 121 6.32 -2.14 -8.50
C TYR A 121 5.14 -1.19 -8.66
N THR A 122 4.03 -1.52 -8.01
CA THR A 122 2.87 -0.63 -7.88
C THR A 122 2.57 -0.39 -6.41
N VAL A 123 2.30 0.86 -6.04
CA VAL A 123 1.78 1.22 -4.72
C VAL A 123 0.34 0.74 -4.63
N ASP A 124 0.09 -0.29 -3.82
CA ASP A 124 -1.24 -0.87 -3.62
C ASP A 124 -2.14 0.09 -2.84
N MET A 125 -1.63 0.61 -1.72
CA MET A 125 -2.35 1.57 -0.87
C MET A 125 -1.38 2.33 0.04
N LEU A 126 -1.86 3.43 0.60
CA LEU A 126 -1.25 4.10 1.75
C LEU A 126 -2.09 3.83 2.99
N GLY A 127 -1.45 3.60 4.14
CA GLY A 127 -2.19 3.33 5.38
C GLY A 127 -1.27 2.98 6.54
N PHE A 128 -1.81 2.48 7.65
CA PHE A 128 -1.10 2.19 8.89
C PHE A 128 -0.59 3.45 9.62
N THR A 129 0.29 4.22 9.01
CA THR A 129 0.74 5.55 9.47
C THR A 129 0.77 6.49 8.27
N PRO A 130 0.72 7.84 8.47
CA PRO A 130 0.81 8.79 7.37
C PRO A 130 2.01 8.51 6.48
N GLY A 131 1.76 8.32 5.18
CA GLY A 131 2.80 8.08 4.17
C GLY A 131 3.39 6.66 4.12
N PHE A 132 2.99 5.72 5.00
CA PHE A 132 3.42 4.33 4.85
C PHE A 132 2.80 3.74 3.58
N ALA A 133 3.65 3.23 2.69
CA ALA A 133 3.23 2.67 1.41
C ALA A 133 3.32 1.13 1.44
N TYR A 134 2.17 0.49 1.14
CA TYR A 134 2.11 -0.93 0.81
C TYR A 134 2.35 -1.06 -0.70
N ILE A 135 3.37 -1.81 -1.09
CA ILE A 135 3.82 -1.91 -2.46
C ILE A 135 3.76 -3.38 -2.89
N GLY A 136 2.92 -3.65 -3.87
CA GLY A 136 2.70 -4.98 -4.43
C GLY A 136 3.67 -5.32 -5.56
N GLY A 137 3.72 -6.61 -5.91
CA GLY A 137 4.59 -7.11 -6.97
C GLY A 137 5.95 -7.61 -6.49
N LEU A 138 6.12 -7.86 -5.19
CA LEU A 138 7.33 -8.47 -4.66
C LEU A 138 7.54 -9.87 -5.28
N ASP A 139 8.77 -10.16 -5.71
CA ASP A 139 9.14 -11.50 -6.22
C ASP A 139 8.85 -12.56 -5.17
N GLU A 140 8.18 -13.64 -5.55
CA GLU A 140 7.75 -14.72 -4.64
C GLU A 140 8.93 -15.35 -3.87
N ARG A 141 10.14 -15.32 -4.45
CA ARG A 141 11.37 -15.79 -3.79
C ARG A 141 11.76 -14.94 -2.57
N LEU A 142 11.25 -13.73 -2.45
CA LEU A 142 11.43 -12.85 -1.30
C LEU A 142 10.28 -12.98 -0.27
N GLY A 143 9.45 -13.99 -0.39
CA GLY A 143 8.32 -14.25 0.50
C GLY A 143 8.77 -14.62 1.91
N VAL A 144 8.75 -13.66 2.82
CA VAL A 144 9.02 -13.86 4.26
C VAL A 144 7.81 -13.45 5.09
N PRO A 145 7.53 -14.11 6.23
CA PRO A 145 6.48 -13.70 7.14
C PRO A 145 6.90 -12.46 7.93
N ARG A 146 5.93 -11.80 8.56
CA ARG A 146 6.20 -10.76 9.57
C ARG A 146 6.98 -11.34 10.76
N LEU A 147 7.67 -10.45 11.46
CA LEU A 147 8.28 -10.79 12.74
C LEU A 147 7.21 -11.26 13.72
N ARG A 148 7.52 -12.27 14.53
CA ARG A 148 6.60 -12.75 15.59
C ARG A 148 6.35 -11.67 16.64
N GLU A 149 7.37 -10.91 16.98
CA GLU A 149 7.30 -9.78 17.89
C GLU A 149 7.63 -8.50 17.11
N PRO A 150 6.65 -7.61 16.88
CA PRO A 150 6.90 -6.34 16.21
C PRO A 150 7.91 -5.50 16.98
N ARG A 151 8.75 -4.75 16.26
CA ARG A 151 9.62 -3.73 16.86
C ARG A 151 8.80 -2.62 17.47
N VAL A 152 9.23 -2.13 18.62
CA VAL A 152 8.64 -0.95 19.26
C VAL A 152 8.87 0.30 18.42
N SER A 153 10.01 0.37 17.72
CA SER A 153 10.36 1.49 16.87
C SER A 153 11.12 1.03 15.62
N VAL A 154 10.64 1.45 14.47
CA VAL A 154 11.29 1.36 13.16
C VAL A 154 11.65 2.79 12.75
N VAL A 155 12.81 3.00 12.19
CA VAL A 155 13.28 4.34 11.75
C VAL A 155 12.58 4.73 10.45
N ALA A 156 12.28 6.03 10.28
CA ALA A 156 11.77 6.56 9.03
C ALA A 156 12.71 6.24 7.85
N GLY A 157 12.14 6.04 6.67
CA GLY A 157 12.86 5.60 5.48
C GLY A 157 13.12 4.09 5.42
N SER A 158 12.84 3.31 6.48
CA SER A 158 13.06 1.86 6.45
C SER A 158 12.26 1.20 5.33
N VAL A 159 12.93 0.28 4.63
CA VAL A 159 12.35 -0.58 3.59
C VAL A 159 12.16 -1.96 4.19
N GLY A 160 10.92 -2.43 4.23
CA GLY A 160 10.58 -3.73 4.78
C GLY A 160 9.89 -4.63 3.78
N ILE A 161 10.02 -5.95 3.98
CA ILE A 161 9.29 -6.96 3.23
C ILE A 161 8.49 -7.84 4.19
N ALA A 162 7.29 -8.22 3.80
CA ALA A 162 6.45 -9.17 4.51
C ALA A 162 5.25 -9.61 3.65
N ASP A 163 4.80 -10.83 3.81
CA ASP A 163 3.53 -11.33 3.26
C ASP A 163 3.35 -11.04 1.75
N GLY A 164 4.44 -11.19 0.97
CA GLY A 164 4.44 -10.99 -0.48
C GLY A 164 4.43 -9.50 -0.92
N ARG A 165 4.74 -8.57 -0.03
CA ARG A 165 4.83 -7.13 -0.31
C ARG A 165 6.14 -6.53 0.18
N THR A 166 6.51 -5.42 -0.43
CA THR A 166 7.49 -4.48 0.15
C THR A 166 6.77 -3.24 0.65
N GLY A 167 7.37 -2.53 1.62
CA GLY A 167 6.76 -1.35 2.22
C GLY A 167 7.78 -0.34 2.69
N LEU A 168 7.35 0.91 2.72
CA LEU A 168 8.15 2.07 3.07
C LEU A 168 7.61 2.75 4.32
N TYR A 169 8.42 2.82 5.37
CA TYR A 169 8.09 3.52 6.61
C TYR A 169 8.40 5.02 6.45
N ALA A 170 7.35 5.83 6.22
CA ALA A 170 7.53 7.28 6.07
C ALA A 170 7.85 7.98 7.39
N LEU A 171 7.31 7.48 8.49
CA LEU A 171 7.50 8.01 9.84
C LEU A 171 8.06 6.93 10.77
N PRO A 172 8.76 7.32 11.85
CA PRO A 172 9.17 6.36 12.87
C PRO A 172 7.95 5.84 13.63
N GLY A 173 7.98 4.55 14.01
CA GLY A 173 6.88 3.93 14.73
C GLY A 173 7.05 2.43 14.90
N PRO A 174 6.09 1.73 15.51
CA PRO A 174 6.15 0.27 15.65
C PRO A 174 6.10 -0.41 14.29
N GLY A 175 6.64 -1.62 14.17
CA GLY A 175 6.58 -2.36 12.90
C GLY A 175 7.03 -3.81 13.00
N GLY A 176 6.29 -4.69 12.33
CA GLY A 176 6.57 -6.13 12.30
C GLY A 176 7.14 -6.63 10.98
N TRP A 177 7.47 -5.75 10.03
CA TRP A 177 8.07 -6.16 8.77
C TRP A 177 9.57 -6.41 8.92
N VAL A 178 10.08 -7.28 8.10
CA VAL A 178 11.50 -7.64 8.05
C VAL A 178 12.23 -6.54 7.27
N LEU A 179 13.18 -5.86 7.91
CA LEU A 179 13.83 -4.66 7.37
C LEU A 179 15.08 -5.04 6.58
N ILE A 180 15.07 -4.74 5.28
CA ILE A 180 16.16 -5.08 4.36
C ILE A 180 17.02 -3.91 3.92
N GLY A 181 16.55 -2.67 4.14
CA GLY A 181 17.27 -1.47 3.73
C GLY A 181 16.62 -0.20 4.23
N ARG A 182 17.14 0.93 3.78
CA ARG A 182 16.60 2.26 4.06
C ARG A 182 16.75 3.17 2.85
N THR A 183 15.83 4.13 2.73
CA THR A 183 15.86 5.20 1.75
C THR A 183 15.96 6.56 2.42
N SER A 184 16.59 7.51 1.75
CA SER A 184 16.54 8.95 2.07
C SER A 184 15.45 9.69 1.28
N TYR A 185 14.68 8.97 0.44
CA TYR A 185 13.60 9.56 -0.33
C TYR A 185 12.54 10.18 0.61
N PRO A 186 12.15 11.46 0.42
CA PRO A 186 11.19 12.13 1.29
C PRO A 186 9.77 11.61 1.03
N LEU A 187 9.32 10.65 1.86
CA LEU A 187 8.01 9.98 1.68
C LEU A 187 6.83 10.80 2.18
N PHE A 188 7.05 11.63 3.22
CA PHE A 188 6.00 12.40 3.86
C PHE A 188 6.55 13.70 4.44
N ASP A 189 5.86 14.82 4.14
CA ASP A 189 6.10 16.13 4.73
C ASP A 189 4.77 16.80 5.06
N ALA A 190 4.43 16.89 6.34
CA ALA A 190 3.17 17.47 6.81
C ALA A 190 3.02 18.98 6.49
N THR A 191 4.11 19.66 6.12
CA THR A 191 4.12 21.10 5.81
C THR A 191 3.99 21.41 4.34
N ALA A 192 4.12 20.40 3.47
CA ALA A 192 4.00 20.56 2.03
C ALA A 192 2.53 20.62 1.58
N ASP A 193 2.26 21.32 0.49
CA ASP A 193 0.92 21.37 -0.15
C ASP A 193 0.44 19.97 -0.57
N GLN A 194 1.38 19.09 -0.95
CA GLN A 194 1.14 17.69 -1.18
C GLN A 194 2.00 16.86 -0.20
N PRO A 195 1.44 16.51 0.96
CA PRO A 195 2.22 15.93 2.05
C PRO A 195 2.73 14.50 1.76
N PHE A 196 2.11 13.79 0.82
CA PHE A 196 2.46 12.41 0.47
C PHE A 196 3.19 12.38 -0.87
N ALA A 197 4.43 11.89 -0.88
CA ALA A 197 5.21 11.75 -2.12
C ALA A 197 4.69 10.61 -3.02
N LEU A 198 4.10 9.59 -2.43
CA LEU A 198 3.50 8.46 -3.13
C LEU A 198 1.98 8.50 -3.04
N LYS A 199 1.32 7.92 -4.04
CA LYS A 199 -0.13 7.70 -4.08
C LYS A 199 -0.40 6.27 -4.54
N ALA A 200 -1.52 5.70 -4.13
CA ALA A 200 -1.96 4.41 -4.64
C ALA A 200 -2.05 4.44 -6.19
N GLY A 201 -1.65 3.34 -6.82
CA GLY A 201 -1.57 3.23 -8.27
C GLY A 201 -0.28 3.78 -8.89
N MET A 202 0.56 4.54 -8.17
CA MET A 202 1.86 4.97 -8.69
C MET A 202 2.80 3.79 -8.93
N ARG A 203 3.61 3.90 -9.98
CA ARG A 203 4.69 2.95 -10.24
C ARG A 203 5.96 3.42 -9.54
N VAL A 204 6.66 2.49 -8.91
CA VAL A 204 7.93 2.76 -8.23
C VAL A 204 8.98 1.73 -8.61
N ARG A 205 10.26 2.14 -8.58
CA ARG A 205 11.41 1.26 -8.78
C ARG A 205 12.43 1.53 -7.69
N PHE A 206 12.90 0.47 -7.05
CA PHE A 206 13.99 0.58 -6.10
C PHE A 206 15.32 0.58 -6.84
N VAL A 207 16.21 1.50 -6.46
CA VAL A 207 17.55 1.64 -7.02
C VAL A 207 18.56 1.44 -5.91
N ALA A 208 19.40 0.41 -6.02
CA ALA A 208 20.42 0.16 -5.02
C ALA A 208 21.51 1.26 -5.05
N VAL A 209 21.79 1.85 -3.88
CA VAL A 209 22.83 2.85 -3.70
C VAL A 209 23.80 2.41 -2.58
N PRO A 210 25.10 2.81 -2.64
CA PRO A 210 26.09 2.39 -1.66
C PRO A 210 25.94 3.11 -0.30
N GLU A 211 25.34 4.30 -0.29
CA GLU A 211 25.14 5.17 0.88
C GLU A 211 23.94 6.09 0.70
N LEU A 212 23.42 6.69 1.78
CA LEU A 212 22.26 7.59 1.82
C LEU A 212 22.67 9.04 2.03
#